data_c15677eeb3e205a121280ea6bb47e574
#
_entry.id   c15677eeb3e205a121280ea6bb47e574
#
_cell.length_a   1.000
_cell.length_b   1.000
_cell.length_c   1.000
_cell.angle_alpha   90.00
_cell.angle_beta   90.00
_cell.angle_gamma   90.00
#
_symmetry.space_group_name_H-M   'P 1'
#
loop_
_entity.id
_entity.type
_entity.pdbx_description
1 polymer ?
#
loop_
_entity_poly.entity_id
_entity_poly.type
_entity_poly.pdbx_seq_one_letter_code
_entity_poly.pdbx_strand_id
1 'polypeptide(L)' 'MEQLHLTIEGMTCQHCVRAVDGRLRKTPGVEVTQVTIGSADVRFDPAATNVDEIAEVIADEGYTAYAR' A
#
# COMPACT_ATOMS: atom_id res chain seq x y z
N MET A 1 4.64 14.94 -4.43
CA MET A 1 4.36 13.52 -4.14
C MET A 1 4.24 12.74 -5.42
N GLU A 2 4.75 11.53 -5.43
CA GLU A 2 4.67 10.67 -6.60
C GLU A 2 3.53 9.70 -6.47
N GLN A 3 2.89 9.42 -7.58
CA GLN A 3 1.77 8.49 -7.65
C GLN A 3 2.31 7.07 -7.85
N LEU A 4 1.74 6.12 -7.13
CA LEU A 4 2.18 4.74 -7.16
C LEU A 4 0.97 3.81 -7.21
N HIS A 5 1.00 2.88 -8.15
CA HIS A 5 0.02 1.81 -8.23
C HIS A 5 0.69 0.50 -7.80
N LEU A 6 0.05 -0.19 -6.87
CA LEU A 6 0.55 -1.47 -6.37
C LEU A 6 -0.44 -2.57 -6.69
N THR A 7 0.10 -3.70 -7.13
CA THR A 7 -0.67 -4.93 -7.22
C THR A 7 -0.39 -5.72 -5.94
N ILE A 8 -1.46 -6.19 -5.29
CA ILE A 8 -1.35 -6.87 -4.00
C ILE A 8 -1.92 -8.27 -4.14
N GLU A 9 -1.10 -9.26 -3.83
CA GLU A 9 -1.52 -10.67 -3.84
C GLU A 9 -1.87 -11.12 -2.43
N GLY A 10 -2.87 -11.99 -2.32
CA GLY A 10 -3.30 -12.52 -1.04
C GLY A 10 -4.51 -11.84 -0.44
N MET A 11 -4.96 -10.73 -1.02
CA MET A 11 -6.17 -10.07 -0.57
C MET A 11 -7.39 -10.77 -1.16
N THR A 12 -8.28 -11.23 -0.28
CA THR A 12 -9.46 -11.98 -0.73
C THR A 12 -10.78 -11.42 -0.17
N CYS A 13 -10.74 -10.43 0.71
CA CYS A 13 -11.96 -9.91 1.32
C CYS A 13 -11.79 -8.45 1.76
N GLN A 14 -12.89 -7.83 2.15
CA GLN A 14 -12.89 -6.43 2.58
C GLN A 14 -12.08 -6.18 3.85
N HIS A 15 -11.96 -7.17 4.71
CA HIS A 15 -11.12 -7.03 5.90
C HIS A 15 -9.65 -6.84 5.53
N CYS A 16 -9.22 -7.51 4.47
CA CYS A 16 -7.86 -7.36 3.96
C CYS A 16 -7.65 -5.94 3.45
N VAL A 17 -8.63 -5.42 2.72
CA VAL A 17 -8.57 -4.04 2.21
C VAL A 17 -8.42 -3.05 3.36
N ARG A 18 -9.22 -3.22 4.41
CA ARG A 18 -9.18 -2.31 5.56
C ARG A 18 -7.86 -2.39 6.31
N ALA A 19 -7.29 -3.59 6.44
CA ALA A 19 -6.02 -3.76 7.11
C ALA A 19 -4.91 -3.04 6.36
N VAL A 20 -4.85 -3.21 5.05
CA VAL A 20 -3.84 -2.55 4.22
C VAL A 20 -4.06 -1.04 4.21
N ASP A 21 -5.31 -0.60 4.03
CA ASP A 21 -5.63 0.82 4.01
C ASP A 21 -5.22 1.49 5.33
N GLY A 22 -5.59 0.91 6.46
CA GLY A 22 -5.26 1.46 7.77
C GLY A 22 -3.76 1.51 8.00
N ARG A 23 -3.03 0.48 7.57
CA ARG A 23 -1.58 0.44 7.73
C ARG A 23 -0.91 1.51 6.87
N LEU A 24 -1.35 1.65 5.62
CA LEU A 24 -0.78 2.65 4.72
C LEU A 24 -1.04 4.07 5.21
N ARG A 25 -2.23 4.33 5.77
CA ARG A 25 -2.55 5.65 6.31
C ARG A 25 -1.67 6.03 7.49
N LYS A 26 -1.16 5.04 8.21
CA LYS A 26 -0.27 5.26 9.35
C LYS A 26 1.20 5.37 8.94
N THR A 27 1.52 5.12 7.69
CA THR A 27 2.88 5.16 7.20
C THR A 27 3.26 6.61 6.86
N PRO A 28 4.32 7.16 7.47
CA PRO A 28 4.73 8.53 7.16
C PRO A 28 5.11 8.68 5.70
N GLY A 29 4.69 9.79 5.11
CA GLY A 29 5.01 10.10 3.72
C GLY A 29 4.11 9.42 2.70
N VAL A 30 3.09 8.69 3.14
CA VAL A 30 2.16 8.00 2.25
C VAL A 30 0.77 8.60 2.35
N GLU A 31 0.17 8.91 1.21
CA GLU A 31 -1.21 9.35 1.12
C GLU A 31 -1.99 8.32 0.31
N VAL A 32 -3.02 7.74 0.92
CA VAL A 32 -3.82 6.70 0.27
C VAL A 32 -4.86 7.35 -0.62
N THR A 33 -4.86 7.00 -1.89
CA THR A 33 -5.87 7.46 -2.84
C THR A 33 -7.02 6.46 -2.90
N GLN A 34 -6.70 5.18 -3.07
CA GLN A 34 -7.72 4.15 -3.17
C GLN A 34 -7.09 2.80 -2.88
N VAL A 35 -7.81 1.96 -2.12
CA VAL A 35 -7.40 0.56 -1.90
C VAL A 35 -8.58 -0.31 -2.26
N THR A 36 -8.32 -1.32 -3.09
CA THR A 36 -9.32 -2.30 -3.49
C THR A 36 -8.74 -3.70 -3.29
N ILE A 37 -9.58 -4.72 -3.49
CA ILE A 37 -9.10 -6.09 -3.43
C ILE A 37 -8.11 -6.29 -4.57
N GLY A 38 -6.87 -6.61 -4.22
CA GLY A 38 -5.84 -6.90 -5.19
C GLY A 38 -5.02 -5.71 -5.67
N SER A 39 -5.36 -4.49 -5.26
CA SER A 39 -4.58 -3.32 -5.68
C SER A 39 -4.71 -2.15 -4.72
N ALA A 40 -3.75 -1.24 -4.81
CA ALA A 40 -3.77 0.00 -4.05
C ALA A 40 -3.16 1.11 -4.87
N ASP A 41 -3.79 2.28 -4.82
CA ASP A 41 -3.25 3.50 -5.42
C ASP A 41 -2.91 4.45 -4.31
N VAL A 42 -1.65 4.86 -4.26
CA VAL A 42 -1.16 5.76 -3.21
C VAL A 42 -0.30 6.84 -3.83
N ARG A 43 -0.09 7.88 -3.07
CA ARG A 43 0.89 8.91 -3.37
C ARG A 43 1.90 8.93 -2.24
N PHE A 44 3.16 9.11 -2.55
CA PHE A 44 4.19 9.11 -1.54
C PHE A 44 5.20 10.21 -1.77
N ASP A 45 5.81 10.65 -0.68
CA ASP A 45 6.89 11.63 -0.71
C ASP A 45 8.21 10.87 -0.81
N PRO A 46 8.91 10.96 -1.96
CA PRO A 46 10.16 10.22 -2.14
C PRO A 46 11.26 10.63 -1.17
N ALA A 47 11.11 11.77 -0.51
CA ALA A 47 12.05 12.19 0.52
C ALA A 47 11.78 11.52 1.86
N ALA A 48 10.57 11.01 2.08
CA ALA A 48 10.17 10.40 3.35
C ALA A 48 10.13 8.88 3.28
N THR A 49 9.82 8.31 2.12
CA THR A 49 9.68 6.87 1.96
C THR A 49 9.99 6.49 0.51
N ASN A 50 9.89 5.20 0.21
CA ASN A 50 10.10 4.71 -1.15
C ASN A 50 9.20 3.51 -1.41
N VAL A 51 9.21 3.02 -2.66
CA VAL A 51 8.36 1.90 -3.09
C VAL A 51 8.66 0.65 -2.27
N ASP A 52 9.92 0.37 -2.00
CA ASP A 52 10.30 -0.83 -1.25
C ASP A 52 9.76 -0.80 0.17
N GLU A 53 9.79 0.35 0.83
CA GLU A 53 9.25 0.49 2.17
C GLU A 53 7.74 0.31 2.19
N ILE A 54 7.05 0.85 1.19
CA ILE A 54 5.60 0.72 1.09
C ILE A 54 5.23 -0.75 0.88
N ALA A 55 5.93 -1.44 0.00
CA ALA A 55 5.71 -2.86 -0.24
C ALA A 55 5.98 -3.69 1.03
N GLU A 56 6.99 -3.30 1.80
CA GLU A 56 7.33 -3.99 3.04
C GLU A 56 6.26 -3.80 4.11
N VAL A 57 5.68 -2.61 4.19
CA VAL A 57 4.55 -2.35 5.09
C VAL A 57 3.38 -3.28 4.78
N ILE A 58 3.11 -3.49 3.51
CA ILE A 58 2.03 -4.39 3.08
C ILE A 58 2.41 -5.84 3.37
N ALA A 59 3.68 -6.19 3.20
CA ALA A 59 4.15 -7.53 3.51
C ALA A 59 4.01 -7.86 5.00
N ASP A 60 4.18 -6.86 5.87
CA ASP A 60 3.99 -7.03 7.32
C ASP A 60 2.57 -7.42 7.66
N GLU A 61 1.60 -7.09 6.81
CA GLU A 61 0.21 -7.48 7.00
C GLU A 61 -0.09 -8.87 6.43
N GLY A 62 0.89 -9.54 5.86
CA GLY A 62 0.74 -10.89 5.35
C GLY A 62 0.45 -10.97 3.86
N TYR A 63 0.64 -9.88 3.12
CA TYR A 63 0.37 -9.84 1.69
C TYR A 63 1.64 -9.57 0.91
N THR A 64 1.61 -9.82 -0.39
CA THR A 64 2.71 -9.51 -1.29
C THR A 64 2.30 -8.36 -2.20
N ALA A 65 3.06 -7.27 -2.19
CA ALA A 65 2.78 -6.11 -3.03
C ALA A 65 3.96 -5.82 -3.94
N TYR A 66 3.64 -5.39 -5.14
CA TYR A 66 4.68 -4.96 -6.07
C TYR A 66 4.14 -3.83 -6.96
N ALA A 67 5.05 -2.95 -7.35
CA ALA A 67 4.70 -1.81 -8.20
C ALA A 67 4.40 -2.26 -9.62
N ARG A 68 3.46 -1.56 -10.24
CA ARG A 68 3.10 -1.82 -11.62
C ARG A 68 3.26 -0.58 -12.47
#